data_b5231cc005ab63d500a71758e8c35250
#
_entry.id   b5231cc005ab63d500a71758e8c35250
#
_cell.length_a   1.000
_cell.length_b   1.000
_cell.length_c   1.000
_cell.angle_alpha   90.00
_cell.angle_beta   90.00
_cell.angle_gamma   90.00
#
_symmetry.space_group_name_H-M   'P 1'
#
loop_
_entity.id
_entity.type
_entity.pdbx_description
1 polymer ?
#
loop_
_entity_poly.entity_id
_entity_poly.type
_entity_poly.pdbx_seq_one_letter_code
_entity_poly.pdbx_strand_id
1 'polypeptide(L)'
;MRLDDIKESKNVEDRRFNNVGRTKVGRGKGGILTFIIVLVGAYYGVDLTGLMGGGVEYEEQTSALNESEEKQLRTLSAKVLTTTENIWTSYFQQNGLTYKEPSLVLYRGAIQTACGTGQSAMGPFYCPVDQKVYLDLSFYDDMRKKLRASGDFAFSYVIAHEVGHHVQNLLGITSKTQRAQMKASSKAEANQISVNVELQADCFAGVWGHQLAKANRLEEGDVEEAFNAAQAVGDDRLQQQSRGYVVPDSFTHGSSAQRLAWFRKGLTTGNPAVCNTF
;
A
#
# COMPACT_ATOMS: atom_id res chain seq x y z
N MET A 1 -18.84 -2.33 -6.24
CA MET A 1 -18.89 -2.49 -4.75
C MET A 1 -19.90 -1.52 -4.13
N ARG A 2 -20.72 -1.92 -3.14
CA ARG A 2 -21.82 -1.13 -2.56
C ARG A 2 -21.43 -0.53 -1.21
N LEU A 3 -21.07 0.75 -1.19
CA LEU A 3 -20.72 1.49 0.02
C LEU A 3 -21.56 2.77 0.22
N ASP A 4 -22.75 2.86 -0.40
CA ASP A 4 -23.54 4.10 -0.40
C ASP A 4 -23.99 4.51 1.01
N ASP A 5 -24.33 3.54 1.86
CA ASP A 5 -24.73 3.71 3.25
C ASP A 5 -23.56 3.86 4.23
N ILE A 6 -22.31 3.66 3.77
CA ILE A 6 -21.13 3.82 4.60
C ILE A 6 -20.78 5.31 4.72
N LYS A 7 -20.62 5.78 5.95
CA LYS A 7 -20.11 7.13 6.23
C LYS A 7 -18.62 7.21 5.93
N GLU A 8 -18.17 8.37 5.48
CA GLU A 8 -16.75 8.65 5.32
C GLU A 8 -16.03 8.64 6.67
N SER A 9 -14.83 8.05 6.71
CA SER A 9 -13.96 8.10 7.88
C SER A 9 -13.54 9.55 8.19
N LYS A 10 -13.42 9.85 9.46
CA LYS A 10 -12.88 11.13 9.96
C LYS A 10 -11.34 11.15 9.94
N ASN A 11 -10.72 10.00 9.73
CA ASN A 11 -9.27 9.82 9.74
C ASN A 11 -8.64 10.07 8.36
N VAL A 12 -9.28 10.87 7.50
CA VAL A 12 -8.75 11.29 6.20
C VAL A 12 -8.19 12.70 6.29
N GLU A 13 -6.90 12.83 6.01
CA GLU A 13 -6.20 14.10 5.90
C GLU A 13 -6.03 14.45 4.41
N ASP A 14 -6.81 15.39 3.90
CA ASP A 14 -6.70 15.83 2.51
C ASP A 14 -5.65 16.94 2.36
N ARG A 15 -4.46 16.57 1.90
CA ARG A 15 -3.32 17.47 1.71
C ARG A 15 -3.02 17.75 0.23
N ARG A 16 -3.91 17.35 -0.69
CA ARG A 16 -3.70 17.50 -2.15
C ARG A 16 -3.52 18.95 -2.61
N PHE A 17 -4.05 19.89 -1.84
CA PHE A 17 -4.01 21.33 -2.15
C PHE A 17 -3.06 22.11 -1.23
N ASN A 18 -2.36 21.43 -0.32
CA ASN A 18 -1.35 22.07 0.50
C ASN A 18 -0.11 22.31 -0.36
N ASN A 19 0.15 23.56 -0.71
CA ASN A 19 1.42 23.93 -1.32
C ASN A 19 2.56 23.45 -0.42
N VAL A 20 3.32 22.48 -0.89
CA VAL A 20 4.60 22.11 -0.28
C VAL A 20 5.52 23.31 -0.49
N GLY A 21 5.51 24.24 0.48
CA GLY A 21 6.42 25.37 0.47
C GLY A 21 7.84 24.84 0.31
N ARG A 22 8.64 25.49 -0.55
CA ARG A 22 10.07 25.22 -0.76
C ARG A 22 10.80 25.20 0.59
N THR A 23 10.81 24.08 1.28
CA THR A 23 11.68 23.89 2.45
C THR A 23 13.09 23.57 1.94
N LYS A 24 14.02 24.50 2.17
CA LYS A 24 15.45 24.25 1.98
C LYS A 24 15.83 23.07 2.88
N VAL A 25 16.15 21.94 2.26
CA VAL A 25 16.62 20.75 2.99
C VAL A 25 17.95 21.06 3.63
N GLY A 26 17.96 21.20 4.94
CA GLY A 26 19.19 21.30 5.74
C GLY A 26 19.94 19.97 5.68
N ARG A 27 21.25 20.03 5.46
CA ARG A 27 22.19 18.90 5.45
C ARG A 27 22.21 18.24 6.83
N GLY A 28 21.39 17.19 7.04
CA GLY A 28 21.40 16.34 8.23
C GLY A 28 21.85 14.92 7.85
N LYS A 29 22.84 14.38 8.57
CA LYS A 29 23.32 13.00 8.44
C LYS A 29 22.20 12.03 8.86
N GLY A 30 21.47 11.43 7.90
CA GLY A 30 20.44 10.43 8.14
C GLY A 30 20.84 9.07 7.54
N GLY A 31 21.19 8.14 8.41
CA GLY A 31 21.52 6.77 8.02
C GLY A 31 20.28 5.85 7.97
N ILE A 32 20.40 4.78 7.22
CA ILE A 32 19.67 3.49 7.26
C ILE A 32 18.18 3.49 6.83
N LEU A 33 17.35 4.50 7.15
CA LEU A 33 15.95 4.53 6.70
C LEU A 33 15.76 4.80 5.20
N THR A 34 16.77 5.35 4.55
CA THR A 34 16.82 5.60 3.09
C THR A 34 16.75 4.30 2.26
N PHE A 35 16.98 3.15 2.90
CA PHE A 35 17.14 1.88 2.18
C PHE A 35 15.84 1.31 1.61
N ILE A 36 14.70 1.50 2.27
CA ILE A 36 13.40 0.99 1.80
C ILE A 36 12.90 1.82 0.62
N ILE A 37 13.11 3.13 0.66
CA ILE A 37 12.70 4.08 -0.40
C ILE A 37 13.52 3.86 -1.68
N VAL A 38 14.82 3.55 -1.56
CA VAL A 38 15.68 3.24 -2.71
C VAL A 38 15.26 1.94 -3.40
N LEU A 39 14.72 0.97 -2.68
CA LEU A 39 14.28 -0.30 -3.26
C LEU A 39 13.04 -0.13 -4.15
N VAL A 40 12.10 0.72 -3.77
CA VAL A 40 10.92 1.02 -4.58
C VAL A 40 11.30 1.85 -5.81
N GLY A 41 12.19 2.84 -5.69
CA GLY A 41 12.67 3.62 -6.83
C GLY A 41 13.47 2.82 -7.86
N ALA A 42 14.34 1.90 -7.42
CA ALA A 42 15.05 0.97 -8.31
C ALA A 42 14.08 0.00 -9.02
N TYR A 43 12.94 -0.23 -8.45
CA TYR A 43 11.88 -1.07 -8.98
C TYR A 43 11.16 -0.44 -10.17
N TYR A 44 10.89 0.87 -10.14
CA TYR A 44 10.24 1.60 -11.24
C TYR A 44 11.22 2.10 -12.31
N GLY A 45 12.52 1.75 -12.23
CA GLY A 45 13.53 2.22 -13.18
C GLY A 45 13.85 3.73 -13.06
N VAL A 46 13.45 4.36 -11.95
CA VAL A 46 13.76 5.75 -11.65
C VAL A 46 15.13 5.79 -10.98
N ASP A 47 16.09 6.41 -11.66
CA ASP A 47 17.43 6.65 -11.09
C ASP A 47 17.34 7.68 -9.96
N LEU A 48 17.28 7.18 -8.72
CA LEU A 48 17.22 8.00 -7.51
C LEU A 48 18.59 8.50 -7.05
N THR A 49 19.68 8.17 -7.76
CA THR A 49 21.03 8.67 -7.43
C THR A 49 21.13 10.20 -7.60
N GLY A 50 20.27 10.81 -8.45
CA GLY A 50 20.12 12.26 -8.58
C GLY A 50 19.57 12.95 -7.31
N LEU A 51 18.89 12.22 -6.44
CA LEU A 51 18.34 12.77 -5.18
C LEU A 51 19.39 13.07 -4.11
N MET A 52 20.61 12.62 -4.30
CA MET A 52 21.70 12.83 -3.34
C MET A 52 22.46 14.15 -3.53
N GLY A 53 22.16 14.95 -4.55
CA GLY A 53 22.98 16.16 -4.78
C GLY A 53 22.50 17.26 -5.70
N GLY A 54 21.31 17.21 -6.28
CA GLY A 54 20.79 18.23 -7.17
C GLY A 54 19.37 18.63 -6.84
N GLY A 55 19.04 19.93 -6.89
CA GLY A 55 17.67 20.39 -6.77
C GLY A 55 16.83 19.84 -7.92
N VAL A 56 15.98 18.85 -7.62
CA VAL A 56 15.01 18.34 -8.56
C VAL A 56 13.92 19.39 -8.69
N GLU A 57 13.77 20.00 -9.86
CA GLU A 57 12.55 20.70 -10.22
C GLU A 57 11.44 19.63 -10.31
N TYR A 58 10.53 19.65 -9.34
CA TYR A 58 9.32 18.86 -9.43
C TYR A 58 8.43 19.51 -10.48
N GLU A 59 8.31 18.89 -11.65
CA GLU A 59 7.20 19.19 -12.54
C GLU A 59 5.90 18.90 -11.77
N GLU A 60 5.03 19.89 -11.72
CA GLU A 60 3.69 19.74 -11.20
C GLU A 60 2.97 18.71 -12.08
N GLN A 61 2.98 17.45 -11.69
CA GLN A 61 2.22 16.41 -12.37
C GLN A 61 0.74 16.79 -12.26
N THR A 62 0.22 17.39 -13.34
CA THR A 62 -1.22 17.59 -13.47
C THR A 62 -1.87 16.21 -13.43
N SER A 63 -2.71 15.96 -12.42
CA SER A 63 -3.49 14.75 -12.33
C SER A 63 -4.23 14.54 -13.66
N ALA A 64 -4.12 13.33 -14.23
CA ALA A 64 -4.90 12.94 -15.41
C ALA A 64 -6.39 12.76 -15.08
N LEU A 65 -6.75 12.79 -13.79
CA LEU A 65 -8.11 12.69 -13.29
C LEU A 65 -8.79 14.07 -13.35
N ASN A 66 -10.04 14.10 -13.78
CA ASN A 66 -10.86 15.30 -13.65
C ASN A 66 -11.37 15.49 -12.21
N GLU A 67 -11.86 16.66 -11.89
CA GLU A 67 -12.32 17.03 -10.53
C GLU A 67 -13.41 16.10 -10.01
N SER A 68 -14.32 15.65 -10.88
CA SER A 68 -15.40 14.70 -10.50
C SER A 68 -14.83 13.34 -10.12
N GLU A 69 -13.90 12.80 -10.91
CA GLU A 69 -13.22 11.54 -10.62
C GLU A 69 -12.44 11.62 -9.30
N GLU A 70 -11.68 12.69 -9.08
CA GLU A 70 -10.96 12.90 -7.82
C GLU A 70 -11.89 12.95 -6.60
N LYS A 71 -13.04 13.61 -6.72
CA LYS A 71 -14.03 13.66 -5.64
C LYS A 71 -14.59 12.27 -5.35
N GLN A 72 -14.91 11.50 -6.40
CA GLN A 72 -15.42 10.14 -6.24
C GLN A 72 -14.37 9.23 -5.58
N LEU A 73 -13.11 9.27 -6.03
CA LEU A 73 -12.02 8.47 -5.47
C LEU A 73 -11.71 8.86 -4.03
N ARG A 74 -11.75 10.17 -3.70
CA ARG A 74 -11.62 10.63 -2.31
C ARG A 74 -12.71 10.05 -1.42
N THR A 75 -13.98 10.15 -1.87
CA THR A 75 -15.12 9.59 -1.13
C THR A 75 -15.01 8.08 -0.99
N LEU A 76 -14.66 7.38 -2.07
CA LEU A 76 -14.43 5.93 -2.05
C LEU A 76 -13.33 5.58 -1.03
N SER A 77 -12.19 6.26 -1.09
CA SER A 77 -11.07 6.02 -0.16
C SER A 77 -11.48 6.18 1.31
N ALA A 78 -12.24 7.24 1.61
CA ALA A 78 -12.73 7.50 2.96
C ALA A 78 -13.73 6.43 3.45
N LYS A 79 -14.61 5.94 2.58
CA LYS A 79 -15.55 4.87 2.90
C LYS A 79 -14.85 3.51 3.06
N VAL A 80 -13.87 3.21 2.22
CA VAL A 80 -13.02 2.01 2.36
C VAL A 80 -12.30 2.03 3.69
N LEU A 81 -11.71 3.17 4.08
CA LEU A 81 -11.06 3.32 5.37
C LEU A 81 -12.02 3.00 6.52
N THR A 82 -13.25 3.53 6.51
CA THR A 82 -14.28 3.20 7.51
C THR A 82 -14.54 1.69 7.59
N THR A 83 -14.63 1.00 6.44
CA THR A 83 -14.87 -0.45 6.45
C THR A 83 -13.70 -1.21 7.07
N THR A 84 -12.46 -0.80 6.80
CA THR A 84 -11.26 -1.38 7.43
C THR A 84 -11.23 -1.10 8.93
N GLU A 85 -11.54 0.11 9.36
CA GLU A 85 -11.63 0.50 10.78
C GLU A 85 -12.62 -0.38 11.54
N ASN A 86 -13.82 -0.57 11.02
CA ASN A 86 -14.86 -1.40 11.65
C ASN A 86 -14.42 -2.86 11.80
N ILE A 87 -13.83 -3.43 10.75
CA ILE A 87 -13.42 -4.84 10.71
C ILE A 87 -12.27 -5.08 11.69
N TRP A 88 -11.23 -4.24 11.66
CA TRP A 88 -10.06 -4.42 12.49
C TRP A 88 -10.34 -4.06 13.96
N THR A 89 -11.17 -3.06 14.23
CA THR A 89 -11.64 -2.77 15.59
C THR A 89 -12.32 -3.98 16.20
N SER A 90 -13.24 -4.60 15.46
CA SER A 90 -13.94 -5.81 15.90
C SER A 90 -12.96 -6.97 16.17
N TYR A 91 -12.03 -7.22 15.26
CA TYR A 91 -11.03 -8.29 15.40
C TYR A 91 -10.14 -8.07 16.63
N PHE A 92 -9.60 -6.86 16.83
CA PHE A 92 -8.74 -6.54 17.96
C PHE A 92 -9.50 -6.69 19.28
N GLN A 93 -10.72 -6.18 19.38
CA GLN A 93 -11.57 -6.32 20.58
C GLN A 93 -11.86 -7.78 20.91
N GLN A 94 -12.18 -8.62 19.93
CA GLN A 94 -12.41 -10.06 20.12
C GLN A 94 -11.17 -10.81 20.64
N ASN A 95 -9.98 -10.26 20.40
CA ASN A 95 -8.72 -10.81 20.87
C ASN A 95 -8.15 -10.09 22.11
N GLY A 96 -8.95 -9.25 22.78
CA GLY A 96 -8.53 -8.52 23.99
C GLY A 96 -7.50 -7.42 23.71
N LEU A 97 -7.40 -6.95 22.48
CA LEU A 97 -6.46 -5.91 22.03
C LEU A 97 -7.21 -4.62 21.71
N THR A 98 -6.48 -3.50 21.68
CA THR A 98 -7.01 -2.20 21.28
C THR A 98 -6.52 -1.87 19.87
N TYR A 99 -7.46 -1.62 18.95
CA TYR A 99 -7.13 -1.11 17.63
C TYR A 99 -6.98 0.41 17.68
N LYS A 100 -5.87 0.91 17.17
CA LYS A 100 -5.66 2.34 16.91
C LYS A 100 -5.81 2.55 15.42
N GLU A 101 -6.79 3.33 15.02
CA GLU A 101 -7.09 3.60 13.62
C GLU A 101 -5.93 4.35 12.95
N PRO A 102 -5.58 4.02 11.69
CA PRO A 102 -4.61 4.78 10.91
C PRO A 102 -5.23 6.05 10.35
N SER A 103 -4.43 7.06 10.02
CA SER A 103 -4.88 8.15 9.16
C SER A 103 -4.57 7.83 7.69
N LEU A 104 -5.48 8.19 6.79
CA LEU A 104 -5.25 8.18 5.34
C LEU A 104 -4.93 9.60 4.88
N VAL A 105 -3.73 9.81 4.36
CA VAL A 105 -3.26 11.08 3.84
C VAL A 105 -3.36 11.08 2.33
N LEU A 106 -4.23 11.92 1.78
CA LEU A 106 -4.30 12.16 0.33
C LEU A 106 -3.35 13.28 -0.04
N TYR A 107 -2.48 13.05 -1.03
CA TYR A 107 -1.48 14.01 -1.47
C TYR A 107 -1.36 14.05 -2.99
N ARG A 108 -0.50 14.93 -3.54
CA ARG A 108 -0.13 14.99 -4.95
C ARG A 108 1.38 15.10 -5.11
N GLY A 109 1.93 14.34 -6.06
CA GLY A 109 3.33 14.41 -6.47
C GLY A 109 4.28 13.90 -5.39
N ALA A 110 4.60 14.73 -4.39
CA ALA A 110 5.52 14.37 -3.32
C ALA A 110 5.00 14.84 -1.96
N ILE A 111 5.35 14.10 -0.89
CA ILE A 111 4.95 14.41 0.48
C ILE A 111 6.07 14.07 1.47
N GLN A 112 6.27 14.92 2.49
CA GLN A 112 7.15 14.62 3.61
C GLN A 112 6.41 13.81 4.66
N THR A 113 7.01 12.70 5.09
CA THR A 113 6.48 11.79 6.11
C THR A 113 7.52 11.54 7.20
N ALA A 114 7.13 10.90 8.30
CA ALA A 114 8.09 10.49 9.31
C ALA A 114 9.04 9.37 8.84
N CYS A 115 8.71 8.68 7.73
CA CYS A 115 9.55 7.65 7.11
C CYS A 115 10.44 8.20 5.98
N GLY A 116 10.37 9.50 5.67
CA GLY A 116 11.09 10.15 4.58
C GLY A 116 10.15 10.75 3.54
N THR A 117 10.68 11.09 2.37
CA THR A 117 9.90 11.67 1.28
C THR A 117 9.17 10.58 0.50
N GLY A 118 7.83 10.63 0.47
CA GLY A 118 7.02 9.83 -0.43
C GLY A 118 6.81 10.54 -1.77
N GLN A 119 6.72 9.77 -2.85
CA GLN A 119 6.46 10.26 -4.21
C GLN A 119 5.35 9.44 -4.87
N SER A 120 4.51 10.08 -5.68
CA SER A 120 3.41 9.41 -6.41
C SER A 120 3.89 8.21 -7.24
N ALA A 121 5.09 8.32 -7.83
CA ALA A 121 5.71 7.23 -8.60
C ALA A 121 6.00 5.96 -7.79
N MET A 122 6.02 6.04 -6.46
CA MET A 122 6.21 4.90 -5.56
C MET A 122 4.91 4.12 -5.31
N GLY A 123 3.76 4.65 -5.76
CA GLY A 123 2.45 4.13 -5.39
C GLY A 123 2.03 4.48 -3.96
N PRO A 124 0.88 3.96 -3.52
CA PRO A 124 0.45 4.04 -2.12
C PRO A 124 1.43 3.35 -1.19
N PHE A 125 1.53 3.82 0.06
CA PHE A 125 2.40 3.22 1.06
C PHE A 125 1.93 3.51 2.49
N TYR A 126 2.30 2.64 3.40
CA TYR A 126 2.14 2.82 4.85
C TYR A 126 3.46 3.23 5.51
N CYS A 127 3.43 4.24 6.37
CA CYS A 127 4.56 4.62 7.20
C CYS A 127 4.34 4.15 8.66
N PRO A 128 5.13 3.19 9.18
CA PRO A 128 4.94 2.67 10.53
C PRO A 128 5.32 3.66 11.64
N VAL A 129 6.12 4.69 11.35
CA VAL A 129 6.59 5.66 12.34
C VAL A 129 5.46 6.63 12.72
N ASP A 130 4.71 7.14 11.75
CA ASP A 130 3.57 8.04 12.00
C ASP A 130 2.21 7.35 11.94
N GLN A 131 2.19 6.05 11.57
CA GLN A 131 1.00 5.22 11.49
C GLN A 131 -0.02 5.75 10.48
N LYS A 132 0.45 6.21 9.32
CA LYS A 132 -0.37 6.77 8.26
C LYS A 132 -0.23 6.00 6.96
N VAL A 133 -1.34 5.87 6.27
CA VAL A 133 -1.40 5.44 4.87
C VAL A 133 -1.32 6.67 3.99
N TYR A 134 -0.50 6.64 2.96
CA TYR A 134 -0.30 7.72 2.02
C TYR A 134 -0.76 7.30 0.62
N LEU A 135 -1.59 8.12 -0.01
CA LEU A 135 -2.21 7.81 -1.27
C LEU A 135 -2.29 9.05 -2.17
N ASP A 136 -1.66 8.99 -3.33
CA ASP A 136 -1.95 9.91 -4.43
C ASP A 136 -3.07 9.33 -5.28
N LEU A 137 -4.17 10.05 -5.46
CA LEU A 137 -5.32 9.57 -6.22
C LEU A 137 -5.01 9.29 -7.70
N SER A 138 -3.95 9.92 -8.24
CA SER A 138 -3.47 9.64 -9.60
C SER A 138 -3.04 8.18 -9.79
N PHE A 139 -2.74 7.46 -8.71
CA PHE A 139 -2.44 6.04 -8.74
C PHE A 139 -3.58 5.20 -9.36
N TYR A 140 -4.84 5.64 -9.22
CA TYR A 140 -5.96 4.99 -9.91
C TYR A 140 -5.79 4.99 -11.43
N ASP A 141 -5.27 6.09 -11.98
CA ASP A 141 -4.97 6.17 -13.42
C ASP A 141 -3.78 5.26 -13.81
N ASP A 142 -2.77 5.17 -12.96
CA ASP A 142 -1.66 4.23 -13.12
C ASP A 142 -2.14 2.76 -13.07
N MET A 143 -3.02 2.43 -12.14
CA MET A 143 -3.65 1.10 -12.09
C MET A 143 -4.35 0.78 -13.42
N ARG A 144 -5.15 1.71 -13.94
CA ARG A 144 -5.89 1.55 -15.18
C ARG A 144 -4.99 1.44 -16.41
N LYS A 145 -4.04 2.36 -16.56
CA LYS A 145 -3.23 2.51 -17.78
C LYS A 145 -1.98 1.63 -17.80
N LYS A 146 -1.26 1.56 -16.68
CA LYS A 146 0.03 0.87 -16.59
C LYS A 146 -0.12 -0.57 -16.11
N LEU A 147 -0.94 -0.78 -15.08
CA LEU A 147 -1.11 -2.09 -14.45
C LEU A 147 -2.23 -2.93 -15.06
N ARG A 148 -3.12 -2.31 -15.85
CA ARG A 148 -4.33 -2.95 -16.41
C ARG A 148 -5.20 -3.61 -15.34
N ALA A 149 -5.26 -2.98 -14.19
CA ALA A 149 -6.03 -3.38 -13.02
C ALA A 149 -6.97 -2.23 -12.67
N SER A 150 -8.13 -2.17 -13.33
CA SER A 150 -9.14 -1.13 -13.11
C SER A 150 -10.26 -1.65 -12.21
N GLY A 151 -11.02 -0.73 -11.66
CA GLY A 151 -12.21 -1.01 -10.86
C GLY A 151 -12.14 -0.39 -9.47
N ASP A 152 -13.29 -0.20 -8.87
CA ASP A 152 -13.39 0.40 -7.55
C ASP A 152 -12.92 -0.58 -6.46
N PHE A 153 -13.16 -1.87 -6.64
CA PHE A 153 -12.69 -2.88 -5.70
C PHE A 153 -11.19 -3.16 -5.84
N ALA A 154 -10.62 -3.08 -7.07
CA ALA A 154 -9.18 -3.12 -7.28
C ALA A 154 -8.45 -2.00 -6.53
N PHE A 155 -8.96 -0.77 -6.63
CA PHE A 155 -8.41 0.38 -5.92
C PHE A 155 -8.58 0.25 -4.40
N SER A 156 -9.73 -0.25 -3.96
CA SER A 156 -10.02 -0.49 -2.55
C SER A 156 -9.16 -1.57 -1.93
N TYR A 157 -8.82 -2.63 -2.69
CA TYR A 157 -7.87 -3.66 -2.27
C TYR A 157 -6.51 -3.05 -1.91
N VAL A 158 -6.02 -2.08 -2.68
CA VAL A 158 -4.73 -1.43 -2.38
C VAL A 158 -4.81 -0.69 -1.03
N ILE A 159 -5.87 0.06 -0.78
CA ILE A 159 -6.06 0.74 0.52
C ILE A 159 -6.13 -0.29 1.67
N ALA A 160 -6.85 -1.39 1.48
CA ALA A 160 -6.95 -2.45 2.48
C ALA A 160 -5.60 -3.16 2.72
N HIS A 161 -4.77 -3.29 1.69
CA HIS A 161 -3.40 -3.81 1.79
C HIS A 161 -2.52 -2.89 2.65
N GLU A 162 -2.54 -1.57 2.42
CA GLU A 162 -1.79 -0.61 3.24
C GLU A 162 -2.27 -0.60 4.69
N VAL A 163 -3.57 -0.75 4.92
CA VAL A 163 -4.11 -0.97 6.28
C VAL A 163 -3.65 -2.32 6.84
N GLY A 164 -3.42 -3.33 6.01
CA GLY A 164 -2.80 -4.60 6.42
C GLY A 164 -1.41 -4.38 7.03
N HIS A 165 -0.59 -3.51 6.46
CA HIS A 165 0.71 -3.10 7.05
C HIS A 165 0.53 -2.36 8.38
N HIS A 166 -0.52 -1.56 8.52
CA HIS A 166 -0.85 -0.95 9.79
C HIS A 166 -1.19 -2.00 10.87
N VAL A 167 -1.99 -3.00 10.52
CA VAL A 167 -2.31 -4.12 11.41
C VAL A 167 -1.04 -4.88 11.82
N GLN A 168 -0.13 -5.17 10.89
CA GLN A 168 1.17 -5.77 11.19
C GLN A 168 1.98 -4.94 12.19
N ASN A 169 1.96 -3.63 12.03
CA ASN A 169 2.66 -2.71 12.95
C ASN A 169 2.07 -2.79 14.36
N LEU A 170 0.74 -2.75 14.50
CA LEU A 170 0.06 -2.85 15.79
C LEU A 170 0.27 -4.21 16.48
N LEU A 171 0.37 -5.29 15.70
CA LEU A 171 0.65 -6.65 16.20
C LEU A 171 2.15 -6.89 16.47
N GLY A 172 3.01 -5.88 16.27
CA GLY A 172 4.46 -5.96 16.52
C GLY A 172 5.22 -6.77 15.46
N ILE A 173 4.56 -7.20 14.38
CA ILE A 173 5.16 -7.96 13.28
C ILE A 173 6.22 -7.11 12.59
N THR A 174 5.91 -5.85 12.26
CA THR A 174 6.84 -4.92 11.60
C THR A 174 8.18 -4.82 12.34
N SER A 175 8.17 -4.61 13.65
CA SER A 175 9.40 -4.49 14.42
C SER A 175 10.18 -5.82 14.53
N LYS A 176 9.45 -6.95 14.55
CA LYS A 176 10.05 -8.30 14.55
C LYS A 176 10.74 -8.58 13.22
N THR A 177 10.07 -8.31 12.11
CA THR A 177 10.60 -8.57 10.77
C THR A 177 11.76 -7.65 10.42
N GLN A 178 11.72 -6.37 10.80
CA GLN A 178 12.85 -5.46 10.65
C GLN A 178 14.11 -5.96 11.39
N ARG A 179 13.96 -6.46 12.63
CA ARG A 179 15.07 -7.07 13.36
C ARG A 179 15.58 -8.33 12.68
N ALA A 180 14.71 -9.14 12.08
CA ALA A 180 15.11 -10.34 11.34
C ALA A 180 15.87 -9.95 10.05
N GLN A 181 15.41 -8.95 9.32
CA GLN A 181 16.10 -8.43 8.13
C GLN A 181 17.50 -7.91 8.44
N MET A 182 17.67 -7.19 9.57
CA MET A 182 19.00 -6.71 10.01
C MET A 182 19.97 -7.84 10.37
N LYS A 183 19.46 -9.03 10.70
CA LYS A 183 20.24 -10.22 11.05
C LYS A 183 20.37 -11.21 9.89
N ALA A 184 19.75 -10.93 8.76
CA ALA A 184 19.79 -11.81 7.59
C ALA A 184 21.21 -12.00 7.10
N SER A 185 21.55 -13.23 6.75
CA SER A 185 22.89 -13.63 6.26
C SER A 185 23.16 -13.20 4.82
N SER A 186 22.08 -12.88 4.09
CA SER A 186 22.14 -12.44 2.69
C SER A 186 21.02 -11.46 2.33
N LYS A 187 21.22 -10.74 1.22
CA LYS A 187 20.16 -9.88 0.67
C LYS A 187 18.93 -10.69 0.25
N ALA A 188 19.11 -11.88 -0.30
CA ALA A 188 18.01 -12.77 -0.69
C ALA A 188 17.16 -13.19 0.52
N GLU A 189 17.80 -13.52 1.67
CA GLU A 189 17.09 -13.81 2.91
C GLU A 189 16.31 -12.58 3.43
N ALA A 190 16.94 -11.40 3.43
CA ALA A 190 16.25 -10.17 3.82
C ALA A 190 15.07 -9.85 2.90
N ASN A 191 15.21 -10.05 1.59
CA ASN A 191 14.15 -9.89 0.61
C ASN A 191 13.00 -10.89 0.85
N GLN A 192 13.30 -12.15 1.16
CA GLN A 192 12.27 -13.15 1.47
C GLN A 192 11.43 -12.76 2.70
N ILE A 193 12.04 -12.13 3.70
CA ILE A 193 11.32 -11.57 4.85
C ILE A 193 10.37 -10.45 4.39
N SER A 194 10.82 -9.57 3.47
CA SER A 194 9.93 -8.55 2.87
C SER A 194 8.76 -9.19 2.15
N VAL A 195 9.02 -10.18 1.29
CA VAL A 195 7.96 -10.93 0.58
C VAL A 195 6.95 -11.49 1.58
N ASN A 196 7.38 -12.08 2.68
CA ASN A 196 6.46 -12.63 3.68
C ASN A 196 5.58 -11.55 4.34
N VAL A 197 6.12 -10.34 4.56
CA VAL A 197 5.35 -9.19 5.06
C VAL A 197 4.26 -8.80 4.07
N GLU A 198 4.61 -8.68 2.78
CA GLU A 198 3.69 -8.31 1.71
C GLU A 198 2.56 -9.34 1.53
N LEU A 199 2.91 -10.63 1.49
CA LEU A 199 1.93 -11.70 1.35
C LEU A 199 0.95 -11.76 2.53
N GLN A 200 1.42 -11.43 3.74
CA GLN A 200 0.54 -11.30 4.90
C GLN A 200 -0.40 -10.11 4.77
N ALA A 201 0.07 -8.96 4.26
CA ALA A 201 -0.78 -7.81 4.02
C ALA A 201 -1.84 -8.11 2.94
N ASP A 202 -1.49 -8.84 1.88
CA ASP A 202 -2.46 -9.34 0.90
C ASP A 202 -3.52 -10.24 1.53
N CYS A 203 -3.12 -11.14 2.42
CA CYS A 203 -4.06 -11.99 3.16
C CYS A 203 -5.00 -11.15 4.04
N PHE A 204 -4.50 -10.15 4.73
CA PHE A 204 -5.32 -9.23 5.53
C PHE A 204 -6.29 -8.42 4.67
N ALA A 205 -5.87 -7.97 3.49
CA ALA A 205 -6.77 -7.37 2.50
C ALA A 205 -7.85 -8.36 2.04
N GLY A 206 -7.49 -9.64 1.89
CA GLY A 206 -8.45 -10.71 1.61
C GLY A 206 -9.47 -10.90 2.74
N VAL A 207 -9.03 -10.87 4.00
CA VAL A 207 -9.92 -10.93 5.18
C VAL A 207 -10.91 -9.75 5.16
N TRP A 208 -10.46 -8.55 4.84
CA TRP A 208 -11.34 -7.39 4.65
C TRP A 208 -12.37 -7.66 3.56
N GLY A 209 -11.95 -8.14 2.39
CA GLY A 209 -12.85 -8.50 1.28
C GLY A 209 -13.89 -9.54 1.67
N HIS A 210 -13.51 -10.56 2.46
CA HIS A 210 -14.44 -11.57 3.01
C HIS A 210 -15.57 -10.92 3.83
N GLN A 211 -15.23 -9.97 4.70
CA GLN A 211 -16.23 -9.32 5.54
C GLN A 211 -17.19 -8.46 4.71
N LEU A 212 -16.71 -7.84 3.63
CA LEU A 212 -17.58 -7.14 2.67
C LEU A 212 -18.50 -8.12 1.93
N ALA A 213 -17.99 -9.26 1.48
CA ALA A 213 -18.79 -10.31 0.84
C ALA A 213 -19.88 -10.81 1.80
N LYS A 214 -19.53 -11.12 3.04
CA LYS A 214 -20.47 -11.55 4.09
C LYS A 214 -21.55 -10.51 4.38
N ALA A 215 -21.23 -9.23 4.25
CA ALA A 215 -22.18 -8.12 4.40
C ALA A 215 -22.96 -7.82 3.10
N ASN A 216 -22.85 -8.66 2.05
CA ASN A 216 -23.47 -8.48 0.73
C ASN A 216 -23.12 -7.13 0.07
N ARG A 217 -21.88 -6.67 0.24
CA ARG A 217 -21.39 -5.39 -0.31
C ARG A 217 -20.62 -5.54 -1.61
N LEU A 218 -20.25 -6.76 -1.99
CA LEU A 218 -19.60 -7.02 -3.26
C LEU A 218 -20.62 -7.16 -4.39
N GLU A 219 -20.21 -6.75 -5.57
CA GLU A 219 -20.93 -6.86 -6.84
C GLU A 219 -20.24 -7.87 -7.75
N GLU A 220 -20.92 -8.26 -8.81
CA GLU A 220 -20.32 -9.13 -9.83
C GLU A 220 -19.10 -8.46 -10.44
N GLY A 221 -17.98 -9.19 -10.51
CA GLY A 221 -16.71 -8.68 -11.03
C GLY A 221 -15.74 -8.12 -9.98
N ASP A 222 -16.22 -7.71 -8.79
CA ASP A 222 -15.35 -7.11 -7.76
C ASP A 222 -14.17 -8.01 -7.38
N VAL A 223 -14.43 -9.30 -7.17
CA VAL A 223 -13.40 -10.26 -6.77
C VAL A 223 -12.33 -10.41 -7.84
N GLU A 224 -12.73 -10.44 -9.10
CA GLU A 224 -11.84 -10.49 -10.25
C GLU A 224 -11.00 -9.23 -10.38
N GLU A 225 -11.57 -8.06 -10.08
CA GLU A 225 -10.82 -6.80 -10.03
C GLU A 225 -9.68 -6.85 -9.02
N ALA A 226 -9.95 -7.30 -7.79
CA ALA A 226 -8.92 -7.44 -6.77
C ALA A 226 -7.89 -8.52 -7.12
N PHE A 227 -8.30 -9.63 -7.73
CA PHE A 227 -7.38 -10.66 -8.21
C PHE A 227 -6.43 -10.10 -9.27
N ASN A 228 -6.96 -9.33 -10.21
CA ASN A 228 -6.18 -8.66 -11.24
C ASN A 228 -5.21 -7.64 -10.63
N ALA A 229 -5.66 -6.88 -9.62
CA ALA A 229 -4.80 -5.92 -8.93
C ALA A 229 -3.66 -6.62 -8.19
N ALA A 230 -3.94 -7.66 -7.40
CA ALA A 230 -2.92 -8.42 -6.67
C ALA A 230 -1.87 -9.03 -7.61
N GLN A 231 -2.30 -9.56 -8.76
CA GLN A 231 -1.38 -10.09 -9.77
C GLN A 231 -0.58 -8.99 -10.47
N ALA A 232 -1.20 -7.83 -10.73
CA ALA A 232 -0.58 -6.75 -11.48
C ALA A 232 0.63 -6.15 -10.79
N VAL A 233 0.66 -6.20 -9.46
CA VAL A 233 1.74 -5.67 -8.61
C VAL A 233 2.72 -6.73 -8.13
N GLY A 234 2.72 -7.93 -8.72
CA GLY A 234 3.74 -8.95 -8.47
C GLY A 234 5.09 -8.62 -9.11
N ASP A 235 6.16 -8.89 -8.36
CA ASP A 235 7.54 -8.57 -8.81
C ASP A 235 7.92 -9.22 -10.14
N ASP A 236 7.44 -10.45 -10.38
CA ASP A 236 7.66 -11.17 -11.64
C ASP A 236 7.08 -10.41 -12.83
N ARG A 237 5.84 -9.95 -12.73
CA ARG A 237 5.18 -9.20 -13.80
C ARG A 237 5.82 -7.85 -14.04
N LEU A 238 6.13 -7.13 -12.97
CA LEU A 238 6.70 -5.80 -13.05
C LEU A 238 8.14 -5.84 -13.57
N GLN A 239 8.95 -6.81 -13.15
CA GLN A 239 10.31 -7.01 -13.68
C GLN A 239 10.28 -7.42 -15.16
N GLN A 240 9.37 -8.32 -15.55
CA GLN A 240 9.19 -8.69 -16.94
C GLN A 240 8.84 -7.50 -17.83
N GLN A 241 7.95 -6.60 -17.35
CA GLN A 241 7.56 -5.39 -18.06
C GLN A 241 8.69 -4.36 -18.16
N SER A 242 9.48 -4.18 -17.10
CA SER A 242 10.50 -3.12 -17.04
C SER A 242 11.85 -3.55 -17.60
N ARG A 243 12.24 -4.83 -17.42
CA ARG A 243 13.60 -5.34 -17.75
C ARG A 243 13.59 -6.44 -18.79
N GLY A 244 12.44 -7.06 -19.10
CA GLY A 244 12.34 -8.19 -20.01
C GLY A 244 12.78 -9.54 -19.41
N TYR A 245 13.17 -9.59 -18.14
CA TYR A 245 13.56 -10.82 -17.43
C TYR A 245 13.24 -10.71 -15.93
N VAL A 246 13.16 -11.86 -15.26
CA VAL A 246 12.76 -12.00 -13.86
C VAL A 246 13.91 -12.53 -13.02
N VAL A 247 14.13 -11.94 -11.84
CA VAL A 247 15.16 -12.34 -10.86
C VAL A 247 14.49 -12.61 -9.50
N PRO A 248 14.08 -13.85 -9.19
CA PRO A 248 13.32 -14.18 -7.99
C PRO A 248 13.99 -13.77 -6.67
N ASP A 249 15.31 -13.88 -6.55
CA ASP A 249 16.06 -13.50 -5.34
C ASP A 249 16.02 -11.98 -5.07
N SER A 250 15.61 -11.19 -6.05
CA SER A 250 15.43 -9.73 -5.91
C SER A 250 14.00 -9.31 -5.57
N PHE A 251 13.07 -10.26 -5.45
CA PHE A 251 11.68 -9.96 -5.09
C PHE A 251 11.61 -9.39 -3.67
N THR A 252 10.82 -8.37 -3.51
CA THR A 252 10.52 -7.73 -2.22
C THR A 252 9.03 -7.73 -1.91
N HIS A 253 8.18 -7.94 -2.93
CA HIS A 253 6.73 -7.98 -2.80
C HIS A 253 6.15 -9.37 -3.11
N GLY A 254 6.94 -10.27 -3.70
CA GLY A 254 6.51 -11.59 -4.10
C GLY A 254 5.99 -11.67 -5.53
N SER A 255 5.84 -12.90 -6.03
CA SER A 255 5.29 -13.11 -7.37
C SER A 255 3.79 -12.87 -7.43
N SER A 256 3.29 -12.59 -8.64
CA SER A 256 1.85 -12.46 -8.94
C SER A 256 1.04 -13.65 -8.41
N ALA A 257 1.58 -14.86 -8.56
CA ALA A 257 0.92 -16.08 -8.08
C ALA A 257 0.87 -16.15 -6.55
N GLN A 258 1.94 -15.77 -5.86
CA GLN A 258 2.00 -15.75 -4.39
C GLN A 258 1.01 -14.70 -3.83
N ARG A 259 1.03 -13.48 -4.34
CA ARG A 259 0.15 -12.39 -3.92
C ARG A 259 -1.32 -12.79 -4.07
N LEU A 260 -1.70 -13.28 -5.25
CA LEU A 260 -3.06 -13.79 -5.50
C LEU A 260 -3.45 -14.92 -4.54
N ALA A 261 -2.55 -15.88 -4.30
CA ALA A 261 -2.83 -17.01 -3.43
C ALA A 261 -3.12 -16.58 -1.99
N TRP A 262 -2.33 -15.64 -1.46
CA TRP A 262 -2.52 -15.15 -0.09
C TRP A 262 -3.75 -14.23 0.04
N PHE A 263 -4.01 -13.37 -0.92
CA PHE A 263 -5.26 -12.60 -0.97
C PHE A 263 -6.49 -13.53 -1.00
N ARG A 264 -6.47 -14.55 -1.89
CA ARG A 264 -7.55 -15.54 -1.98
C ARG A 264 -7.73 -16.33 -0.68
N LYS A 265 -6.65 -16.67 0.01
CA LYS A 265 -6.69 -17.36 1.30
C LYS A 265 -7.43 -16.53 2.36
N GLY A 266 -7.14 -15.24 2.47
CA GLY A 266 -7.85 -14.31 3.34
C GLY A 266 -9.31 -14.16 2.95
N LEU A 267 -9.58 -13.96 1.65
CA LEU A 267 -10.93 -13.79 1.10
C LEU A 267 -11.83 -15.03 1.34
N THR A 268 -11.27 -16.22 1.21
CA THR A 268 -12.03 -17.47 1.39
C THR A 268 -12.35 -17.74 2.85
N THR A 269 -11.41 -17.47 3.75
CA THR A 269 -11.53 -17.88 5.17
C THR A 269 -12.10 -16.78 6.06
N GLY A 270 -11.83 -15.52 5.77
CA GLY A 270 -12.17 -14.37 6.62
C GLY A 270 -11.50 -14.40 8.01
N ASN A 271 -10.49 -15.26 8.20
CA ASN A 271 -9.81 -15.49 9.48
C ASN A 271 -8.37 -14.98 9.42
N PRO A 272 -8.02 -13.90 10.14
CA PRO A 272 -6.64 -13.38 10.17
C PRO A 272 -5.59 -14.39 10.67
N ALA A 273 -5.98 -15.38 11.47
CA ALA A 273 -5.04 -16.37 11.99
C ALA A 273 -4.41 -17.25 10.90
N VAL A 274 -5.07 -17.41 9.74
CA VAL A 274 -4.50 -18.17 8.61
C VAL A 274 -3.45 -17.37 7.82
N CYS A 275 -3.32 -16.06 8.09
CA CYS A 275 -2.40 -15.16 7.41
C CYS A 275 -0.95 -15.22 7.95
N ASN A 276 -0.59 -16.31 8.62
CA ASN A 276 0.79 -16.48 9.10
C ASN A 276 1.70 -16.88 7.92
N THR A 277 2.66 -16.03 7.60
CA THR A 277 3.67 -16.18 6.53
C THR A 277 5.09 -16.42 7.06
N PHE A 278 5.26 -16.49 8.39
CA PHE A 278 6.55 -16.62 9.08
C PHE A 278 6.71 -17.93 9.82
#